data_7502f8acda974197f1d113d121387150
#
_entry.id   7502f8acda974197f1d113d121387150
#
_cell.length_a   1.000
_cell.length_b   1.000
_cell.length_c   1.000
_cell.angle_alpha   90.00
_cell.angle_beta   90.00
_cell.angle_gamma   90.00
#
_symmetry.space_group_name_H-M   'P 1'
#
loop_
_entity.id
_entity.type
_entity.pdbx_description
1 polymer ?
#
loop_
_entity_poly.entity_id
_entity_poly.type
_entity_poly.pdbx_seq_one_letter_code
_entity_poly.pdbx_strand_id
1 'polypeptide(L)'
;MSSILCIGNFGGGDMGQLKVVGLMMYLYTKYKYKFVLGLGNNIMPNGVKNKKDTQFKTNFEEPYKEVLNVVKFYNLLGEIDYINKNSVKGEIEYSSINKNWVLPNNFYCFKKYINKIPVEFIILDSNLDKSKNKKTQEIWAINTLLESKSRWNILVSHHPWISFGKKYNYSHELDILFNKLVDTNKVDLIISGHENNQQHIYIPNKPNMIISGVGSQLNTKYPIIKIYDE
;
A
#
# COMPACT_ATOMS: atom_id res chain seq x y z
N MET A 1 13.42 3.99 18.19
CA MET A 1 13.31 3.19 16.94
C MET A 1 12.56 4.01 15.90
N SER A 2 12.97 3.98 14.64
CA SER A 2 12.16 4.57 13.58
C SER A 2 11.18 3.50 13.07
N SER A 3 9.93 3.87 12.83
CA SER A 3 8.86 3.02 12.34
C SER A 3 8.18 3.64 11.11
N ILE A 4 7.45 2.84 10.40
CA ILE A 4 6.53 3.25 9.33
C ILE A 4 5.14 2.72 9.68
N LEU A 5 4.11 3.36 9.16
CA LEU A 5 2.73 2.91 9.31
C LEU A 5 2.19 2.47 7.96
N CYS A 6 1.50 1.33 7.92
CA CYS A 6 0.90 0.78 6.71
C CYS A 6 -0.62 0.70 6.86
N ILE A 7 -1.36 1.18 5.86
CA ILE A 7 -2.82 1.25 5.91
C ILE A 7 -3.41 1.10 4.50
N GLY A 8 -4.29 0.15 4.30
CA GLY A 8 -5.07 -0.02 3.06
C GLY A 8 -6.56 0.25 3.28
N ASN A 9 -7.32 0.48 2.21
CA ASN A 9 -8.76 0.76 2.27
C ASN A 9 -9.11 1.94 3.19
N PHE A 10 -8.38 3.05 3.07
CA PHE A 10 -8.36 4.10 4.08
C PHE A 10 -9.21 5.34 3.76
N GLY A 11 -9.71 5.50 2.54
CA GLY A 11 -10.48 6.67 2.11
C GLY A 11 -12.00 6.45 2.14
N GLY A 12 -12.55 5.87 3.20
CA GLY A 12 -13.96 5.53 3.31
C GLY A 12 -14.91 6.71 3.54
N GLY A 13 -14.42 7.81 4.10
CA GLY A 13 -15.27 8.95 4.48
C GLY A 13 -16.24 8.65 5.62
N ASP A 14 -15.99 7.63 6.43
CA ASP A 14 -16.90 7.10 7.45
C ASP A 14 -16.34 7.16 8.88
N MET A 15 -17.17 6.79 9.86
CA MET A 15 -16.77 6.75 11.26
C MET A 15 -15.67 5.72 11.56
N GLY A 16 -15.55 4.67 10.72
CA GLY A 16 -14.46 3.69 10.83
C GLY A 16 -13.13 4.35 10.52
N GLN A 17 -13.06 5.14 9.47
CA GLN A 17 -11.87 5.93 9.13
C GLN A 17 -11.46 6.86 10.28
N LEU A 18 -12.40 7.61 10.87
CA LEU A 18 -12.08 8.53 11.97
C LEU A 18 -11.53 7.83 13.21
N LYS A 19 -12.05 6.62 13.54
CA LYS A 19 -11.49 5.79 14.63
C LYS A 19 -10.06 5.36 14.33
N VAL A 20 -9.78 4.97 13.07
CA VAL A 20 -8.43 4.58 12.65
C VAL A 20 -7.48 5.78 12.69
N VAL A 21 -7.92 6.96 12.27
CA VAL A 21 -7.13 8.21 12.39
C VAL A 21 -6.77 8.49 13.85
N GLY A 22 -7.71 8.35 14.78
CA GLY A 22 -7.43 8.50 16.22
C GLY A 22 -6.34 7.53 16.70
N LEU A 23 -6.40 6.26 16.26
CA LEU A 23 -5.37 5.27 16.56
C LEU A 23 -4.03 5.65 15.91
N MET A 24 -4.01 6.14 14.67
CA MET A 24 -2.79 6.60 14.01
C MET A 24 -2.11 7.72 14.80
N MET A 25 -2.86 8.69 15.28
CA MET A 25 -2.31 9.78 16.10
C MET A 25 -1.76 9.26 17.43
N TYR A 26 -2.47 8.36 18.11
CA TYR A 26 -1.96 7.69 19.30
C TYR A 26 -0.65 6.95 19.03
N LEU A 27 -0.59 6.16 17.94
CA LEU A 27 0.63 5.45 17.53
C LEU A 27 1.75 6.41 17.17
N TYR A 28 1.45 7.58 16.60
CA TYR A 28 2.45 8.60 16.31
C TYR A 28 3.06 9.15 17.60
N THR A 29 2.28 9.39 18.65
CA THR A 29 2.84 9.84 19.94
C THR A 29 3.85 8.85 20.51
N LYS A 30 3.60 7.56 20.33
CA LYS A 30 4.41 6.47 20.89
C LYS A 30 5.63 6.11 20.02
N TYR A 31 5.45 6.04 18.70
CA TYR A 31 6.45 5.46 17.80
C TYR A 31 7.12 6.48 16.86
N LYS A 32 6.54 7.69 16.70
CA LYS A 32 7.06 8.73 15.79
C LYS A 32 7.35 8.19 14.39
N TYR A 33 6.40 7.43 13.82
CA TYR A 33 6.58 6.87 12.48
C TYR A 33 6.87 7.97 11.44
N LYS A 34 7.68 7.65 10.43
CA LYS A 34 8.28 8.63 9.52
C LYS A 34 7.39 8.99 8.35
N PHE A 35 6.56 8.06 7.93
CA PHE A 35 5.58 8.21 6.85
C PHE A 35 4.53 7.11 6.92
N VAL A 36 3.50 7.24 6.12
CA VAL A 36 2.46 6.22 5.91
C VAL A 36 2.64 5.61 4.53
N LEU A 37 2.54 4.28 4.44
CA LEU A 37 2.30 3.56 3.19
C LEU A 37 0.79 3.39 3.04
N GLY A 38 0.19 4.09 2.07
CA GLY A 38 -1.19 3.92 1.66
C GLY A 38 -1.30 2.77 0.68
N LEU A 39 -1.92 1.66 1.10
CA LEU A 39 -1.91 0.39 0.39
C LEU A 39 -3.11 0.22 -0.57
N GLY A 40 -3.57 1.30 -1.20
CA GLY A 40 -4.64 1.30 -2.20
C GLY A 40 -6.06 1.39 -1.65
N ASN A 41 -7.01 1.54 -2.58
CA ASN A 41 -8.38 1.92 -2.29
C ASN A 41 -8.40 3.25 -1.52
N ASN A 42 -7.79 4.23 -2.17
CA ASN A 42 -7.41 5.50 -1.58
C ASN A 42 -8.61 6.41 -1.34
N ILE A 43 -9.56 6.44 -2.29
CA ILE A 43 -10.79 7.26 -2.23
C ILE A 43 -11.99 6.38 -2.61
N MET A 44 -12.74 5.96 -1.62
CA MET A 44 -13.89 5.07 -1.81
C MET A 44 -15.21 5.86 -1.88
N PRO A 45 -16.30 5.30 -2.47
CA PRO A 45 -16.37 3.91 -3.01
C PRO A 45 -15.98 3.76 -4.48
N ASN A 46 -15.74 4.83 -5.23
CA ASN A 46 -15.64 4.76 -6.70
C ASN A 46 -14.39 5.45 -7.28
N GLY A 47 -13.42 5.80 -6.44
CA GLY A 47 -12.30 6.65 -6.85
C GLY A 47 -12.74 8.08 -7.15
N VAL A 48 -11.91 8.86 -7.83
CA VAL A 48 -12.11 10.28 -8.12
C VAL A 48 -12.41 10.54 -9.59
N LYS A 49 -13.06 11.67 -9.89
CA LYS A 49 -13.33 12.10 -11.28
C LYS A 49 -12.11 12.79 -11.93
N ASN A 50 -11.33 13.50 -11.16
CA ASN A 50 -10.11 14.22 -11.58
C ASN A 50 -9.38 14.75 -10.34
N LYS A 51 -8.21 15.38 -10.54
CA LYS A 51 -7.39 15.93 -9.44
C LYS A 51 -8.03 17.06 -8.60
N LYS A 52 -9.17 17.59 -8.99
CA LYS A 52 -9.93 18.61 -8.26
C LYS A 52 -11.20 18.05 -7.61
N ASP A 53 -11.35 16.74 -7.58
CA ASP A 53 -12.51 16.09 -6.96
C ASP A 53 -12.58 16.44 -5.47
N THR A 54 -13.76 16.84 -5.03
CA THR A 54 -14.01 17.23 -3.63
C THR A 54 -13.79 16.08 -2.65
N GLN A 55 -13.83 14.82 -3.12
CA GLN A 55 -13.57 13.65 -2.29
C GLN A 55 -12.14 13.63 -1.73
N PHE A 56 -11.16 14.23 -2.40
CA PHE A 56 -9.84 14.40 -1.78
C PHE A 56 -9.91 15.18 -0.48
N LYS A 57 -10.74 16.23 -0.44
CA LYS A 57 -10.94 17.00 0.78
C LYS A 57 -11.69 16.21 1.84
N THR A 58 -12.84 15.61 1.49
CA THR A 58 -13.74 14.96 2.45
C THR A 58 -13.23 13.62 2.95
N ASN A 59 -12.52 12.85 2.10
CA ASN A 59 -12.10 11.49 2.42
C ASN A 59 -10.60 11.37 2.74
N PHE A 60 -9.81 12.43 2.51
CA PHE A 60 -8.38 12.42 2.82
C PHE A 60 -7.94 13.65 3.62
N GLU A 61 -8.05 14.87 3.10
CA GLU A 61 -7.47 16.05 3.76
C GLU A 61 -8.07 16.31 5.14
N GLU A 62 -9.41 16.36 5.23
CA GLU A 62 -10.09 16.65 6.49
C GLU A 62 -9.94 15.52 7.52
N PRO A 63 -10.21 14.24 7.19
CA PRO A 63 -10.05 13.16 8.15
C PRO A 63 -8.62 13.01 8.66
N TYR A 64 -7.63 13.12 7.78
CA TYR A 64 -6.22 12.92 8.13
C TYR A 64 -5.47 14.21 8.51
N LYS A 65 -6.15 15.35 8.68
CA LYS A 65 -5.53 16.67 8.90
C LYS A 65 -4.39 16.63 9.92
N GLU A 66 -4.62 16.05 11.09
CA GLU A 66 -3.61 15.96 12.14
C GLU A 66 -2.42 15.07 11.75
N VAL A 67 -2.67 13.97 11.04
CA VAL A 67 -1.64 13.06 10.54
C VAL A 67 -0.80 13.75 9.45
N LEU A 68 -1.45 14.50 8.55
CA LEU A 68 -0.81 15.22 7.45
C LEU A 68 0.08 16.39 7.93
N ASN A 69 -0.14 16.90 9.14
CA ASN A 69 0.74 17.88 9.76
C ASN A 69 2.12 17.31 10.13
N VAL A 70 2.23 16.00 10.28
CA VAL A 70 3.42 15.34 10.81
C VAL A 70 4.09 14.37 9.83
N VAL A 71 3.34 13.76 8.90
CA VAL A 71 3.88 12.77 7.93
C VAL A 71 3.22 12.88 6.56
N LYS A 72 3.87 12.28 5.56
CA LYS A 72 3.33 12.11 4.19
C LYS A 72 2.82 10.70 3.99
N PHE A 73 1.90 10.55 3.05
CA PHE A 73 1.41 9.28 2.53
C PHE A 73 2.10 8.95 1.20
N TYR A 74 2.71 7.78 1.12
CA TYR A 74 3.20 7.16 -0.10
C TYR A 74 2.16 6.14 -0.53
N ASN A 75 1.37 6.49 -1.54
CA ASN A 75 0.18 5.75 -1.93
C ASN A 75 0.46 4.82 -3.11
N LEU A 76 -0.35 3.79 -3.23
CA LEU A 76 -0.45 2.94 -4.42
C LEU A 76 -1.92 2.76 -4.79
N LEU A 77 -2.18 2.13 -5.94
CA LEU A 77 -3.52 1.99 -6.50
C LEU A 77 -4.13 0.62 -6.11
N GLY A 78 -5.37 0.65 -5.62
CA GLY A 78 -6.20 -0.54 -5.42
C GLY A 78 -7.28 -0.69 -6.51
N GLU A 79 -8.11 -1.71 -6.42
CA GLU A 79 -9.14 -2.01 -7.42
C GLU A 79 -10.23 -0.93 -7.51
N ILE A 80 -10.52 -0.25 -6.40
CA ILE A 80 -11.52 0.83 -6.35
C ILE A 80 -11.01 2.07 -7.09
N ASP A 81 -9.72 2.34 -7.02
CA ASP A 81 -9.09 3.47 -7.70
C ASP A 81 -9.14 3.33 -9.24
N TYR A 82 -9.54 2.15 -9.75
CA TYR A 82 -9.78 1.86 -11.18
C TYR A 82 -11.26 1.87 -11.59
N ILE A 83 -12.22 2.02 -10.68
CA ILE A 83 -13.66 1.99 -11.02
C ILE A 83 -14.00 3.15 -11.94
N ASN A 84 -13.59 4.37 -11.59
CA ASN A 84 -13.75 5.51 -12.47
C ASN A 84 -12.56 5.57 -13.44
N LYS A 85 -12.84 5.61 -14.75
CA LYS A 85 -11.82 5.63 -15.82
C LYS A 85 -10.77 6.75 -15.70
N ASN A 86 -11.09 7.83 -15.01
CA ASN A 86 -10.20 8.98 -14.83
C ASN A 86 -9.52 8.98 -13.45
N SER A 87 -9.87 8.07 -12.55
CA SER A 87 -9.44 8.12 -11.15
C SER A 87 -7.93 7.97 -11.02
N VAL A 88 -7.35 6.96 -11.64
CA VAL A 88 -5.89 6.76 -11.63
C VAL A 88 -5.13 8.03 -12.05
N LYS A 89 -5.55 8.64 -13.18
CA LYS A 89 -4.97 9.90 -13.64
C LYS A 89 -5.18 11.02 -12.62
N GLY A 90 -6.39 11.14 -12.09
CA GLY A 90 -6.75 12.15 -11.09
C GLY A 90 -5.91 12.04 -9.83
N GLU A 91 -5.70 10.84 -9.32
CA GLU A 91 -4.91 10.58 -8.12
C GLU A 91 -3.41 10.84 -8.32
N ILE A 92 -2.85 10.44 -9.47
CA ILE A 92 -1.46 10.75 -9.82
C ILE A 92 -1.27 12.27 -9.95
N GLU A 93 -2.14 12.95 -10.68
CA GLU A 93 -2.06 14.41 -10.85
C GLU A 93 -2.29 15.17 -9.53
N TYR A 94 -3.02 14.60 -8.57
CA TYR A 94 -3.23 15.21 -7.26
C TYR A 94 -1.94 15.34 -6.45
N SER A 95 -0.93 14.52 -6.70
CA SER A 95 0.42 14.65 -6.12
C SER A 95 1.07 16.02 -6.43
N SER A 96 0.66 16.69 -7.51
CA SER A 96 1.13 18.05 -7.83
C SER A 96 0.42 19.15 -7.06
N ILE A 97 -0.75 18.86 -6.47
CA ILE A 97 -1.57 19.77 -5.68
C ILE A 97 -1.25 19.64 -4.19
N ASN A 98 -1.19 18.41 -3.69
CA ASN A 98 -0.98 18.12 -2.28
C ASN A 98 0.34 17.37 -2.07
N LYS A 99 1.33 18.04 -1.48
CA LYS A 99 2.67 17.50 -1.20
C LYS A 99 2.68 16.33 -0.20
N ASN A 100 1.59 16.14 0.55
CA ASN A 100 1.45 15.04 1.51
C ASN A 100 0.89 13.78 0.87
N TRP A 101 0.40 13.87 -0.38
CA TRP A 101 -0.04 12.77 -1.21
C TRP A 101 1.04 12.44 -2.24
N VAL A 102 1.74 11.32 -2.08
CA VAL A 102 2.80 10.90 -2.99
C VAL A 102 2.34 9.70 -3.79
N LEU A 103 1.99 9.90 -5.05
CA LEU A 103 1.64 8.88 -6.03
C LEU A 103 2.11 9.36 -7.41
N PRO A 104 3.42 9.27 -7.69
CA PRO A 104 3.99 9.88 -8.91
C PRO A 104 3.66 9.11 -10.20
N ASN A 105 3.34 7.82 -10.09
CA ASN A 105 2.98 6.95 -11.21
C ASN A 105 2.22 5.73 -10.68
N ASN A 106 1.68 4.88 -11.60
CA ASN A 106 1.04 3.62 -11.25
C ASN A 106 1.98 2.69 -10.47
N PHE A 107 3.23 2.64 -10.85
CA PHE A 107 4.30 1.94 -10.15
C PHE A 107 5.53 2.83 -10.08
N TYR A 108 6.26 2.76 -8.97
CA TYR A 108 7.44 3.59 -8.71
C TYR A 108 8.26 3.01 -7.56
N CYS A 109 9.46 3.53 -7.36
CA CYS A 109 10.26 3.21 -6.18
C CYS A 109 10.72 4.47 -5.46
N PHE A 110 11.03 4.32 -4.21
CA PHE A 110 11.67 5.36 -3.42
C PHE A 110 12.53 4.77 -2.32
N LYS A 111 13.56 5.49 -1.94
CA LYS A 111 14.50 5.09 -0.89
C LYS A 111 14.33 5.93 0.36
N LYS A 112 14.40 5.30 1.53
CA LYS A 112 14.43 5.94 2.84
C LYS A 112 15.52 5.34 3.71
N TYR A 113 16.02 6.14 4.62
CA TYR A 113 16.90 5.65 5.68
C TYR A 113 16.09 5.44 6.96
N ILE A 114 15.97 4.20 7.38
CA ILE A 114 15.30 3.79 8.62
C ILE A 114 16.39 3.41 9.63
N ASN A 115 16.56 4.18 10.70
CA ASN A 115 17.68 4.01 11.64
C ASN A 115 19.06 3.97 10.95
N LYS A 116 19.29 4.84 9.97
CA LYS A 116 20.49 4.90 9.13
C LYS A 116 20.69 3.72 8.17
N ILE A 117 19.75 2.78 8.11
CA ILE A 117 19.76 1.64 7.20
C ILE A 117 19.00 2.03 5.93
N PRO A 118 19.60 1.89 4.74
CA PRO A 118 18.91 2.16 3.48
C PRO A 118 17.85 1.09 3.20
N VAL A 119 16.63 1.53 2.96
CA VAL A 119 15.48 0.69 2.61
C VAL A 119 14.90 1.20 1.31
N GLU A 120 14.70 0.32 0.35
CA GLU A 120 14.05 0.62 -0.91
C GLU A 120 12.64 0.03 -0.94
N PHE A 121 11.69 0.87 -1.27
CA PHE A 121 10.30 0.50 -1.42
C PHE A 121 9.97 0.46 -2.90
N ILE A 122 9.57 -0.71 -3.40
CA ILE A 122 9.18 -0.95 -4.78
C ILE A 122 7.66 -1.08 -4.79
N ILE A 123 7.01 -0.04 -5.28
CA ILE A 123 5.55 0.08 -5.31
C ILE A 123 5.05 -0.50 -6.62
N LEU A 124 4.18 -1.49 -6.53
CA LEU A 124 3.62 -2.21 -7.68
C LEU A 124 2.14 -1.85 -7.86
N ASP A 125 1.74 -1.73 -9.11
CA ASP A 125 0.33 -1.76 -9.51
C ASP A 125 -0.10 -3.21 -9.69
N SER A 126 -0.85 -3.73 -8.75
CA SER A 126 -1.32 -5.12 -8.77
C SER A 126 -2.66 -5.32 -9.52
N ASN A 127 -3.20 -4.26 -10.14
CA ASN A 127 -4.39 -4.36 -11.00
C ASN A 127 -3.98 -4.76 -12.43
N LEU A 128 -3.36 -5.92 -12.59
CA LEU A 128 -2.72 -6.35 -13.83
C LEU A 128 -3.70 -6.55 -14.99
N ASP A 129 -4.94 -6.89 -14.68
CA ASP A 129 -6.04 -7.02 -15.64
C ASP A 129 -6.45 -5.67 -16.26
N LYS A 130 -6.27 -4.59 -15.53
CA LYS A 130 -6.62 -3.22 -15.95
C LYS A 130 -5.41 -2.42 -16.42
N SER A 131 -4.21 -2.84 -16.07
CA SER A 131 -2.96 -2.14 -16.40
C SER A 131 -2.49 -2.49 -17.82
N LYS A 132 -2.34 -1.46 -18.66
CA LYS A 132 -1.72 -1.61 -19.99
C LYS A 132 -0.19 -1.79 -19.93
N ASN A 133 0.41 -1.57 -18.76
CA ASN A 133 1.86 -1.49 -18.58
C ASN A 133 2.44 -2.69 -17.82
N LYS A 134 1.70 -3.80 -17.69
CA LYS A 134 2.13 -4.95 -16.87
C LYS A 134 3.52 -5.50 -17.23
N LYS A 135 3.82 -5.63 -18.53
CA LYS A 135 5.14 -6.11 -18.98
C LYS A 135 6.26 -5.09 -18.69
N THR A 136 5.98 -3.82 -18.90
CA THR A 136 6.92 -2.72 -18.58
C THR A 136 7.21 -2.69 -17.08
N GLN A 137 6.17 -2.84 -16.25
CA GLN A 137 6.31 -2.92 -14.79
C GLN A 137 7.16 -4.13 -14.37
N GLU A 138 6.90 -5.31 -14.92
CA GLU A 138 7.67 -6.53 -14.62
C GLU A 138 9.18 -6.30 -14.86
N ILE A 139 9.54 -5.85 -16.06
CA ILE A 139 10.94 -5.60 -16.43
C ILE A 139 11.55 -4.53 -15.52
N TRP A 140 10.83 -3.42 -15.31
CA TRP A 140 11.28 -2.34 -14.45
C TRP A 140 11.51 -2.80 -13.01
N ALA A 141 10.59 -3.57 -12.43
CA ALA A 141 10.70 -4.02 -11.04
C ALA A 141 11.87 -5.00 -10.85
N ILE A 142 12.08 -5.93 -11.79
CA ILE A 142 13.23 -6.83 -11.78
C ILE A 142 14.54 -6.04 -11.82
N ASN A 143 14.67 -5.10 -12.77
CA ASN A 143 15.88 -4.28 -12.90
C ASN A 143 16.11 -3.43 -11.64
N THR A 144 15.05 -2.81 -11.08
CA THR A 144 15.14 -2.05 -9.83
C THR A 144 15.67 -2.89 -8.67
N LEU A 145 15.19 -4.13 -8.52
CA LEU A 145 15.67 -5.07 -7.50
C LEU A 145 17.14 -5.46 -7.72
N LEU A 146 17.52 -5.80 -8.96
CA LEU A 146 18.89 -6.23 -9.28
C LEU A 146 19.90 -5.10 -9.08
N GLU A 147 19.54 -3.86 -9.40
CA GLU A 147 20.38 -2.66 -9.25
C GLU A 147 20.39 -2.10 -7.83
N SER A 148 19.45 -2.52 -6.97
CA SER A 148 19.34 -2.00 -5.62
C SER A 148 20.60 -2.30 -4.79
N LYS A 149 21.11 -1.25 -4.15
CA LYS A 149 22.18 -1.29 -3.14
C LYS A 149 21.65 -1.08 -1.72
N SER A 150 20.33 -1.12 -1.55
CA SER A 150 19.69 -1.00 -0.24
C SER A 150 19.91 -2.26 0.58
N ARG A 151 19.93 -2.11 1.92
CA ARG A 151 20.04 -3.26 2.83
C ARG A 151 18.73 -4.07 2.86
N TRP A 152 17.61 -3.38 2.64
CA TRP A 152 16.28 -3.97 2.60
C TRP A 152 15.53 -3.52 1.35
N ASN A 153 14.93 -4.46 0.63
CA ASN A 153 14.04 -4.20 -0.49
C ASN A 153 12.65 -4.73 -0.15
N ILE A 154 11.70 -3.82 -0.12
CA ILE A 154 10.32 -4.10 0.28
C ILE A 154 9.42 -3.94 -0.94
N LEU A 155 8.75 -5.01 -1.36
CA LEU A 155 7.68 -4.94 -2.35
C LEU A 155 6.40 -4.46 -1.67
N VAL A 156 5.71 -3.53 -2.31
CA VAL A 156 4.44 -3.01 -1.80
C VAL A 156 3.39 -3.06 -2.91
N SER A 157 2.25 -3.69 -2.64
CA SER A 157 1.16 -3.87 -3.60
C SER A 157 -0.20 -3.74 -2.92
N HIS A 158 -1.27 -3.54 -3.68
CA HIS A 158 -2.62 -3.61 -3.12
C HIS A 158 -3.05 -5.05 -2.89
N HIS A 159 -3.10 -5.86 -3.94
CA HIS A 159 -3.45 -7.27 -3.83
C HIS A 159 -2.29 -8.06 -3.24
N PRO A 160 -2.53 -8.92 -2.25
CA PRO A 160 -1.50 -9.77 -1.68
C PRO A 160 -1.11 -10.90 -2.65
N TRP A 161 0.16 -11.32 -2.59
CA TRP A 161 0.61 -12.52 -3.29
C TRP A 161 -0.09 -13.76 -2.73
N ILE A 162 -0.08 -13.91 -1.42
CA ILE A 162 -0.74 -14.99 -0.67
C ILE A 162 -1.57 -14.35 0.43
N SER A 163 -2.77 -14.87 0.66
CA SER A 163 -3.64 -14.45 1.76
C SER A 163 -4.52 -15.59 2.25
N PHE A 164 -4.85 -15.56 3.53
CA PHE A 164 -5.85 -16.41 4.16
C PHE A 164 -7.15 -15.65 4.47
N GLY A 165 -7.31 -14.47 3.88
CA GLY A 165 -8.49 -13.64 4.01
C GLY A 165 -9.62 -14.08 3.09
N LYS A 166 -10.85 -13.64 3.39
CA LYS A 166 -12.04 -14.01 2.62
C LYS A 166 -12.16 -13.32 1.28
N LYS A 167 -11.48 -12.19 1.08
CA LYS A 167 -11.47 -11.46 -0.20
C LYS A 167 -10.43 -12.01 -1.17
N TYR A 168 -9.54 -12.87 -0.70
CA TYR A 168 -8.48 -13.40 -1.53
C TYR A 168 -9.06 -14.13 -2.74
N ASN A 169 -8.68 -13.66 -3.91
CA ASN A 169 -8.96 -14.30 -5.18
C ASN A 169 -7.62 -14.54 -5.88
N TYR A 170 -7.26 -15.81 -6.06
CA TYR A 170 -6.01 -16.18 -6.71
C TYR A 170 -5.94 -15.57 -8.12
N SER A 171 -4.85 -14.90 -8.40
CA SER A 171 -4.54 -14.35 -9.72
C SER A 171 -3.26 -14.99 -10.23
N HIS A 172 -3.39 -15.79 -11.30
CA HIS A 172 -2.24 -16.44 -11.94
C HIS A 172 -1.20 -15.43 -12.45
N GLU A 173 -1.63 -14.31 -13.02
CA GLU A 173 -0.72 -13.27 -13.50
C GLU A 173 0.06 -12.62 -12.35
N LEU A 174 -0.62 -12.39 -11.22
CA LEU A 174 0.01 -11.81 -10.04
C LEU A 174 0.99 -12.79 -9.41
N ASP A 175 0.62 -14.07 -9.36
CA ASP A 175 1.51 -15.14 -8.87
C ASP A 175 2.78 -15.23 -9.72
N ILE A 176 2.68 -15.22 -11.05
CA ILE A 176 3.84 -15.19 -11.96
C ILE A 176 4.72 -13.95 -11.68
N LEU A 177 4.12 -12.78 -11.51
CA LEU A 177 4.88 -11.55 -11.23
C LEU A 177 5.67 -11.69 -9.93
N PHE A 178 5.00 -12.07 -8.83
CA PHE A 178 5.67 -12.19 -7.53
C PHE A 178 6.76 -13.27 -7.54
N ASN A 179 6.51 -14.44 -8.15
CA ASN A 179 7.54 -15.49 -8.26
C ASN A 179 8.80 -14.95 -8.98
N LYS A 180 8.65 -14.27 -10.12
CA LYS A 180 9.79 -13.67 -10.84
C LYS A 180 10.56 -12.63 -10.01
N LEU A 181 9.85 -11.82 -9.22
CA LEU A 181 10.48 -10.81 -8.37
C LEU A 181 11.23 -11.48 -7.20
N VAL A 182 10.64 -12.49 -6.58
CA VAL A 182 11.26 -13.23 -5.47
C VAL A 182 12.45 -14.06 -5.94
N ASP A 183 12.42 -14.62 -7.16
CA ASP A 183 13.52 -15.37 -7.78
C ASP A 183 14.78 -14.50 -8.00
N THR A 184 14.68 -13.18 -7.92
CA THR A 184 15.87 -12.30 -7.89
C THR A 184 16.71 -12.47 -6.62
N ASN A 185 16.17 -13.11 -5.58
CA ASN A 185 16.78 -13.23 -4.24
C ASN A 185 17.10 -11.86 -3.58
N LYS A 186 16.36 -10.82 -3.96
CA LYS A 186 16.54 -9.45 -3.46
C LYS A 186 15.37 -8.95 -2.61
N VAL A 187 14.26 -9.68 -2.55
CA VAL A 187 13.06 -9.26 -1.82
C VAL A 187 13.14 -9.74 -0.38
N ASP A 188 13.06 -8.79 0.57
CA ASP A 188 13.14 -9.08 2.00
C ASP A 188 11.77 -9.13 2.68
N LEU A 189 10.79 -8.36 2.16
CA LEU A 189 9.46 -8.23 2.73
C LEU A 189 8.45 -7.86 1.64
N ILE A 190 7.24 -8.38 1.76
CA ILE A 190 6.09 -7.98 0.95
C ILE A 190 5.02 -7.38 1.85
N ILE A 191 4.51 -6.19 1.49
CA ILE A 191 3.45 -5.50 2.23
C ILE A 191 2.26 -5.29 1.29
N SER A 192 1.06 -5.67 1.73
CA SER A 192 -0.15 -5.56 0.91
C SER A 192 -1.36 -5.06 1.71
N GLY A 193 -2.37 -4.59 0.98
CA GLY A 193 -3.67 -4.17 1.50
C GLY A 193 -4.78 -5.17 1.19
N HIS A 194 -5.84 -4.69 0.49
CA HIS A 194 -6.96 -5.43 -0.08
C HIS A 194 -7.88 -6.12 0.93
N GLU A 195 -7.34 -7.03 1.75
CA GLU A 195 -8.10 -7.73 2.76
C GLU A 195 -8.58 -6.79 3.88
N ASN A 196 -9.80 -7.00 4.37
CA ASN A 196 -10.33 -6.23 5.50
C ASN A 196 -9.88 -6.82 6.85
N ASN A 197 -8.62 -7.22 6.94
CA ASN A 197 -8.01 -7.78 8.13
C ASN A 197 -6.51 -7.44 8.18
N GLN A 198 -5.82 -7.96 9.18
CA GLN A 198 -4.37 -7.88 9.31
C GLN A 198 -3.81 -9.29 9.38
N GLN A 199 -2.74 -9.55 8.63
CA GLN A 199 -2.06 -10.83 8.60
C GLN A 199 -0.55 -10.63 8.63
N HIS A 200 0.16 -11.55 9.28
CA HIS A 200 1.58 -11.78 9.11
C HIS A 200 1.72 -13.24 8.66
N ILE A 201 2.25 -13.42 7.46
CA ILE A 201 2.37 -14.73 6.81
C ILE A 201 3.85 -15.06 6.70
N TYR A 202 4.22 -16.20 7.26
CA TYR A 202 5.53 -16.78 7.16
C TYR A 202 5.43 -18.12 6.40
N ILE A 203 6.22 -18.26 5.35
CA ILE A 203 6.37 -19.51 4.59
C ILE A 203 7.88 -19.76 4.46
N PRO A 204 8.39 -20.95 4.78
CA PRO A 204 9.79 -21.27 4.63
C PRO A 204 10.31 -20.95 3.20
N ASN A 205 11.49 -20.35 3.12
CA ASN A 205 12.14 -19.95 1.87
C ASN A 205 11.40 -18.89 1.03
N LYS A 206 10.40 -18.20 1.59
CA LYS A 206 9.76 -17.03 0.98
C LYS A 206 9.96 -15.78 1.84
N PRO A 207 9.92 -14.57 1.25
CA PRO A 207 9.90 -13.34 2.02
C PRO A 207 8.72 -13.31 2.99
N ASN A 208 8.89 -12.72 4.17
CA ASN A 208 7.74 -12.45 5.04
C ASN A 208 6.71 -11.60 4.32
N MET A 209 5.43 -11.81 4.60
CA MET A 209 4.33 -11.05 4.02
C MET A 209 3.48 -10.43 5.12
N ILE A 210 3.17 -9.15 4.99
CA ILE A 210 2.29 -8.42 5.90
C ILE A 210 1.11 -7.89 5.10
N ILE A 211 -0.09 -8.11 5.61
CA ILE A 211 -1.32 -7.53 5.05
C ILE A 211 -1.89 -6.55 6.08
N SER A 212 -2.22 -5.34 5.63
CA SER A 212 -2.83 -4.30 6.45
C SER A 212 -3.90 -3.55 5.65
N GLY A 213 -5.13 -4.06 5.68
CA GLY A 213 -6.22 -3.57 4.84
C GLY A 213 -7.41 -2.97 5.59
N VAL A 214 -7.26 -2.56 6.86
CA VAL A 214 -8.38 -2.09 7.71
C VAL A 214 -8.28 -0.59 7.97
N GLY A 215 -8.33 0.22 6.92
CA GLY A 215 -8.21 1.68 7.04
C GLY A 215 -9.51 2.43 7.34
N SER A 216 -10.66 1.86 6.96
CA SER A 216 -11.96 2.47 7.22
C SER A 216 -13.02 1.47 7.70
N GLN A 217 -13.02 0.26 7.16
CA GLN A 217 -13.99 -0.78 7.53
C GLN A 217 -13.42 -1.71 8.60
N LEU A 218 -13.66 -1.41 9.86
CA LEU A 218 -13.37 -2.31 10.97
C LEU A 218 -14.36 -3.50 10.93
N ASN A 219 -13.97 -4.56 10.25
CA ASN A 219 -14.73 -5.80 10.35
C ASN A 219 -14.27 -6.57 11.59
N THR A 220 -14.94 -6.33 12.72
CA THR A 220 -14.62 -6.91 14.02
C THR A 220 -14.82 -8.44 14.09
N LYS A 221 -15.30 -9.07 13.01
CA LYS A 221 -15.58 -10.52 12.96
C LYS A 221 -14.37 -11.37 12.59
N TYR A 222 -13.21 -10.80 12.27
CA TYR A 222 -12.06 -11.57 11.84
C TYR A 222 -10.91 -11.45 12.82
N PRO A 223 -10.51 -12.56 13.46
CA PRO A 223 -9.33 -12.59 14.33
C PRO A 223 -8.06 -12.34 13.51
N ILE A 224 -7.02 -11.84 14.18
CA ILE A 224 -5.66 -11.88 13.68
C ILE A 224 -5.27 -13.35 13.55
N ILE A 225 -5.10 -13.82 12.32
CA ILE A 225 -4.67 -15.20 12.07
C ILE A 225 -3.15 -15.19 12.11
N LYS A 226 -2.57 -15.87 13.10
CA LYS A 226 -1.16 -16.23 13.10
C LYS A 226 -1.07 -17.66 12.61
N ILE A 227 -0.48 -17.90 11.45
CA ILE A 227 -0.16 -19.23 10.97
C ILE A 227 1.34 -19.38 11.10
N TYR A 228 1.74 -20.30 11.96
CA TYR A 228 3.11 -20.78 12.07
C TYR A 228 3.07 -22.22 11.57
N ASP A 229 3.62 -22.49 10.39
CA ASP A 229 4.00 -23.86 10.02
C ASP A 229 5.41 -24.09 10.57
N GLU A 230 5.55 -25.11 11.40
CA GLU A 230 6.82 -25.62 11.92
C GLU A 230 7.63 -26.33 10.83
#